data_533ae8e2a0297c7e50b6ec78d3964b44
#
_entry.id   533ae8e2a0297c7e50b6ec78d3964b44
#
_cell.length_a   1.000
_cell.length_b   1.000
_cell.length_c   1.000
_cell.angle_alpha   90.00
_cell.angle_beta   90.00
_cell.angle_gamma   90.00
#
_symmetry.space_group_name_H-M   'P 1'
#
loop_
_entity.id
_entity.type
_entity.pdbx_description
1 polymer ?
#
loop_
_entity_poly.entity_id
_entity_poly.type
_entity_poly.pdbx_seq_one_letter_code
_entity_poly.pdbx_strand_id
1 'polypeptide(L)'
;MPRVLELIQELAVFEREPEAVEVTAAQLEEDGFGDSPAFQCFVAEVEGSVGGMALVYPRYSTWKGVVLHLEDLIVTESMRGIGLGVALLNRVVQYGAEEGVKRISWEVLDWNKPAIDFYKNKGALLLRDWDVVHLDEQGIQNYLNNI
;
A
#
# COMPACT_ATOMS: atom_id res chain seq x y z
N MET A 1 3.70 15.15 4.46
CA MET A 1 2.64 14.11 4.69
C MET A 1 1.20 14.54 4.46
N PRO A 2 0.79 15.82 4.49
CA PRO A 2 -0.63 16.14 4.19
C PRO A 2 -1.11 15.63 2.83
N ARG A 3 -0.30 15.76 1.78
CA ARG A 3 -0.68 15.25 0.44
C ARG A 3 -0.76 13.72 0.40
N VAL A 4 0.10 13.03 1.14
CA VAL A 4 0.04 11.57 1.24
C VAL A 4 -1.27 11.16 1.93
N LEU A 5 -1.68 11.85 3.00
CA LEU A 5 -2.95 11.59 3.66
C LEU A 5 -4.14 11.81 2.71
N GLU A 6 -4.11 12.86 1.90
CA GLU A 6 -5.16 13.08 0.88
C GLU A 6 -5.25 11.91 -0.11
N LEU A 7 -4.10 11.39 -0.56
CA LEU A 7 -4.05 10.25 -1.46
C LEU A 7 -4.58 8.96 -0.79
N ILE A 8 -4.26 8.76 0.48
CA ILE A 8 -4.81 7.64 1.26
C ILE A 8 -6.32 7.75 1.36
N GLN A 9 -6.84 8.93 1.65
CA GLN A 9 -8.28 9.18 1.72
C GLN A 9 -8.96 8.97 0.37
N GLU A 10 -8.35 9.42 -0.72
CA GLU A 10 -8.85 9.18 -2.08
C GLU A 10 -8.94 7.68 -2.38
N LEU A 11 -7.93 6.92 -2.01
CA LEU A 11 -7.92 5.46 -2.18
C LEU A 11 -9.04 4.81 -1.36
N ALA A 12 -9.22 5.21 -0.11
CA ALA A 12 -10.29 4.70 0.75
C ALA A 12 -11.68 4.94 0.15
N VAL A 13 -11.91 6.11 -0.41
CA VAL A 13 -13.17 6.42 -1.12
C VAL A 13 -13.35 5.49 -2.31
N PHE A 14 -12.32 5.30 -3.12
CA PHE A 14 -12.35 4.38 -4.25
C PHE A 14 -12.67 2.95 -3.80
N GLU A 15 -12.08 2.51 -2.69
CA GLU A 15 -12.28 1.17 -2.12
C GLU A 15 -13.60 1.03 -1.35
N ARG A 16 -14.46 2.06 -1.38
CA ARG A 16 -15.78 2.09 -0.73
C ARG A 16 -15.72 2.03 0.80
N GLU A 17 -14.62 2.52 1.36
CA GLU A 17 -14.38 2.58 2.80
C GLU A 17 -13.96 4.00 3.24
N PRO A 18 -14.80 5.04 2.95
CA PRO A 18 -14.39 6.43 3.19
C PRO A 18 -14.18 6.77 4.66
N GLU A 19 -14.75 6.00 5.57
CA GLU A 19 -14.64 6.20 7.02
C GLU A 19 -13.49 5.41 7.66
N ALA A 20 -12.72 4.63 6.86
CA ALA A 20 -11.72 3.70 7.39
C ALA A 20 -10.44 4.38 7.85
N VAL A 21 -10.13 5.58 7.33
CA VAL A 21 -8.85 6.25 7.58
C VAL A 21 -8.88 6.95 8.93
N GLU A 22 -8.04 6.47 9.85
CA GLU A 22 -7.92 7.03 11.21
C GLU A 22 -6.59 7.74 11.43
N VAL A 23 -5.56 7.46 10.60
CA VAL A 23 -4.24 8.09 10.75
C VAL A 23 -4.29 9.58 10.42
N THR A 24 -3.40 10.33 11.06
CA THR A 24 -3.25 11.77 10.84
C THR A 24 -1.97 12.07 10.06
N ALA A 25 -1.87 13.26 9.48
CA ALA A 25 -0.64 13.70 8.81
C ALA A 25 0.55 13.70 9.77
N ALA A 26 0.34 14.10 11.02
CA ALA A 26 1.39 14.10 12.05
C ALA A 26 1.86 12.68 12.37
N GLN A 27 0.94 11.72 12.46
CA GLN A 27 1.28 10.33 12.69
C GLN A 27 2.06 9.74 11.51
N LEU A 28 1.62 10.02 10.27
CA LEU A 28 2.34 9.59 9.07
C LEU A 28 3.76 10.16 9.02
N GLU A 29 3.94 11.41 9.44
CA GLU A 29 5.26 12.05 9.52
C GLU A 29 6.17 11.31 10.51
N GLU A 30 5.68 11.04 11.71
CA GLU A 30 6.43 10.32 12.74
C GLU A 30 6.77 8.89 12.29
N ASP A 31 5.77 8.17 11.76
CA ASP A 31 5.94 6.77 11.36
C ASP A 31 6.83 6.63 10.12
N GLY A 32 6.90 7.64 9.26
CA GLY A 32 7.72 7.61 8.04
C GLY A 32 9.11 8.22 8.19
N PHE A 33 9.25 9.23 9.03
CA PHE A 33 10.50 10.00 9.17
C PHE A 33 11.04 10.07 10.59
N GLY A 34 10.40 9.44 11.56
CA GLY A 34 10.88 9.37 12.93
C GLY A 34 12.13 8.50 13.09
N ASP A 35 12.53 8.25 14.34
CA ASP A 35 13.76 7.50 14.66
C ASP A 35 13.72 6.04 14.17
N SER A 36 12.54 5.45 14.07
CA SER A 36 12.33 4.07 13.61
C SER A 36 11.25 4.05 12.54
N PRO A 37 11.59 4.40 11.30
CA PRO A 37 10.59 4.45 10.22
C PRO A 37 9.88 3.10 10.04
N ALA A 38 8.54 3.14 10.04
CA ALA A 38 7.72 1.94 9.86
C ALA A 38 7.50 1.60 8.38
N PHE A 39 7.70 2.56 7.48
CA PHE A 39 7.47 2.39 6.05
C PHE A 39 8.36 3.31 5.23
N GLN A 40 8.37 3.08 3.93
CA GLN A 40 8.89 4.00 2.93
C GLN A 40 7.77 4.38 1.97
N CYS A 41 7.76 5.62 1.50
CA CYS A 41 6.76 6.12 0.60
C CYS A 41 7.44 6.76 -0.62
N PHE A 42 7.17 6.19 -1.80
CA PHE A 42 7.60 6.77 -3.07
C PHE A 42 6.47 7.65 -3.60
N VAL A 43 6.82 8.84 -4.06
CA VAL A 43 5.85 9.77 -4.64
C VAL A 43 6.15 10.02 -6.11
N ALA A 44 5.10 10.22 -6.90
CA ALA A 44 5.21 10.62 -8.29
C ALA A 44 4.87 12.11 -8.41
N GLU A 45 5.82 12.90 -8.84
CA GLU A 45 5.65 14.34 -9.07
C GLU A 45 5.57 14.66 -10.54
N VAL A 46 4.63 15.52 -10.90
CA VAL A 46 4.50 16.09 -12.24
C VAL A 46 4.41 17.61 -12.08
N GLU A 47 5.36 18.34 -12.67
CA GLU A 47 5.41 19.80 -12.62
C GLU A 47 5.30 20.37 -11.19
N GLY A 48 6.00 19.71 -10.25
CA GLY A 48 6.05 20.12 -8.85
C GLY A 48 4.85 19.70 -8.00
N SER A 49 3.89 18.97 -8.57
CA SER A 49 2.71 18.47 -7.84
C SER A 49 2.78 16.96 -7.66
N VAL A 50 2.53 16.49 -6.45
CA VAL A 50 2.46 15.06 -6.14
C VAL A 50 1.11 14.51 -6.60
N GLY A 51 1.16 13.61 -7.58
CA GLY A 51 -0.03 13.01 -8.19
C GLY A 51 -0.24 11.54 -7.87
N GLY A 52 0.71 10.91 -7.17
CA GLY A 52 0.58 9.51 -6.78
C GLY A 52 1.61 9.11 -5.76
N MET A 53 1.37 7.95 -5.15
CA MET A 53 2.31 7.39 -4.18
C MET A 53 2.25 5.87 -4.17
N ALA A 54 3.35 5.26 -3.69
CA ALA A 54 3.41 3.85 -3.32
C ALA A 54 4.04 3.75 -1.93
N LEU A 55 3.34 3.13 -1.00
CA LEU A 55 3.80 2.96 0.38
C LEU A 55 4.16 1.50 0.62
N VAL A 56 5.39 1.26 1.05
CA VAL A 56 5.94 -0.08 1.23
C VAL A 56 6.58 -0.25 2.60
N TYR A 57 6.63 -1.48 3.08
CA TYR A 57 7.35 -1.81 4.31
C TYR A 57 7.84 -3.25 4.28
N PRO A 58 8.90 -3.58 5.07
CA PRO A 58 9.37 -4.95 5.16
C PRO A 58 8.38 -5.80 5.97
N ARG A 59 8.06 -6.97 5.41
CA ARG A 59 7.21 -7.99 6.05
C ARG A 59 8.05 -9.25 6.18
N TYR A 60 7.84 -10.05 7.22
CA TYR A 60 8.57 -11.30 7.39
C TYR A 60 7.76 -12.50 6.92
N SER A 61 8.33 -13.28 6.02
CA SER A 61 7.80 -14.56 5.59
C SER A 61 8.68 -15.68 6.18
N THR A 62 8.07 -16.62 6.88
CA THR A 62 8.83 -17.77 7.39
C THR A 62 9.32 -18.71 6.28
N TRP A 63 8.83 -18.54 5.05
CA TRP A 63 9.26 -19.31 3.88
C TRP A 63 10.37 -18.60 3.09
N LYS A 64 10.32 -17.28 3.04
CA LYS A 64 11.19 -16.46 2.17
C LYS A 64 12.14 -15.53 2.92
N GLY A 65 11.96 -15.34 4.23
CA GLY A 65 12.66 -14.31 4.98
C GLY A 65 12.00 -12.96 4.86
N VAL A 66 12.77 -11.88 4.92
CA VAL A 66 12.23 -10.53 4.75
C VAL A 66 11.75 -10.35 3.31
N VAL A 67 10.50 -9.97 3.16
CA VAL A 67 9.86 -9.65 1.87
C VAL A 67 9.37 -8.20 1.91
N LEU A 68 9.07 -7.64 0.76
CA LEU A 68 8.53 -6.28 0.67
C LEU A 68 7.01 -6.35 0.51
N HIS A 69 6.29 -5.61 1.36
CA HIS A 69 4.84 -5.48 1.22
C HIS A 69 4.48 -4.10 0.71
N LEU A 70 3.71 -4.06 -0.38
CA LEU A 70 3.15 -2.84 -0.93
C LEU A 70 1.76 -2.65 -0.34
N GLU A 71 1.64 -1.69 0.58
CA GLU A 71 0.37 -1.41 1.24
C GLU A 71 -0.59 -0.68 0.33
N ASP A 72 -0.13 0.43 -0.25
CA ASP A 72 -0.95 1.28 -1.12
C ASP A 72 -0.18 1.69 -2.37
N LEU A 73 -0.88 1.70 -3.50
CA LEU A 73 -0.43 2.32 -4.74
C LEU A 73 -1.61 3.07 -5.33
N ILE A 74 -1.49 4.40 -5.43
CA ILE A 74 -2.56 5.25 -5.97
C ILE A 74 -2.02 6.37 -6.82
N VAL A 75 -2.75 6.68 -7.89
CA VAL A 75 -2.58 7.88 -8.71
C VAL A 75 -3.88 8.67 -8.62
N THR A 76 -3.79 9.95 -8.29
CA THR A 76 -4.96 10.82 -8.23
C THR A 76 -5.69 10.86 -9.57
N GLU A 77 -7.01 10.95 -9.55
CA GLU A 77 -7.85 10.81 -10.75
C GLU A 77 -7.42 11.76 -11.87
N SER A 78 -7.12 13.01 -11.55
CA SER A 78 -6.74 14.04 -12.54
C SER A 78 -5.41 13.76 -13.26
N MET A 79 -4.58 12.85 -12.74
CA MET A 79 -3.26 12.53 -13.29
C MET A 79 -3.15 11.08 -13.78
N ARG A 80 -4.27 10.38 -13.92
CA ARG A 80 -4.29 9.02 -14.47
C ARG A 80 -4.09 9.02 -15.98
N GLY A 81 -3.61 7.89 -16.50
CA GLY A 81 -3.44 7.68 -17.95
C GLY A 81 -2.16 8.23 -18.53
N ILE A 82 -1.23 8.73 -17.71
CA ILE A 82 0.08 9.24 -18.18
C ILE A 82 1.26 8.38 -17.69
N GLY A 83 1.00 7.19 -17.16
CA GLY A 83 2.03 6.22 -16.79
C GLY A 83 2.57 6.33 -15.36
N LEU A 84 1.97 7.12 -14.48
CA LEU A 84 2.45 7.26 -13.10
C LEU A 84 2.32 5.96 -12.30
N GLY A 85 1.23 5.22 -12.47
CA GLY A 85 1.04 3.93 -11.79
C GLY A 85 2.12 2.92 -12.18
N VAL A 86 2.45 2.85 -13.46
CA VAL A 86 3.54 1.99 -13.96
C VAL A 86 4.88 2.45 -13.38
N ALA A 87 5.15 3.74 -13.37
CA ALA A 87 6.39 4.29 -12.83
C ALA A 87 6.55 3.98 -11.34
N LEU A 88 5.47 4.12 -10.56
CA LEU A 88 5.46 3.79 -9.14
C LEU A 88 5.70 2.29 -8.90
N LEU A 89 5.00 1.43 -9.63
CA LEU A 89 5.21 -0.02 -9.52
C LEU A 89 6.64 -0.40 -9.92
N ASN A 90 7.17 0.18 -11.00
CA ASN A 90 8.57 -0.03 -11.41
C ASN A 90 9.52 0.34 -10.27
N ARG A 91 9.29 1.46 -9.58
CA ARG A 91 10.15 1.88 -8.47
C ARG A 91 10.06 0.91 -7.29
N VAL A 92 8.87 0.43 -6.98
CA VAL A 92 8.68 -0.59 -5.92
C VAL A 92 9.45 -1.87 -6.24
N VAL A 93 9.35 -2.36 -7.47
CA VAL A 93 10.04 -3.59 -7.90
C VAL A 93 11.56 -3.40 -7.88
N GLN A 94 12.05 -2.26 -8.37
CA GLN A 94 13.48 -1.91 -8.30
C GLN A 94 13.98 -1.86 -6.87
N TYR A 95 13.22 -1.22 -5.97
CA TYR A 95 13.55 -1.15 -4.56
C TYR A 95 13.60 -2.55 -3.92
N GLY A 96 12.63 -3.40 -4.21
CA GLY A 96 12.64 -4.79 -3.75
C GLY A 96 13.87 -5.56 -4.21
N ALA A 97 14.27 -5.38 -5.47
CA ALA A 97 15.48 -5.99 -6.02
C ALA A 97 16.74 -5.47 -5.35
N GLU A 98 16.83 -4.16 -5.12
CA GLU A 98 17.96 -3.52 -4.41
C GLU A 98 18.09 -4.08 -2.99
N GLU A 99 16.97 -4.31 -2.29
CA GLU A 99 16.94 -4.88 -0.95
C GLU A 99 17.13 -6.41 -0.93
N GLY A 100 17.16 -7.05 -2.09
CA GLY A 100 17.36 -8.48 -2.20
C GLY A 100 16.19 -9.34 -1.73
N VAL A 101 14.96 -8.80 -1.75
CA VAL A 101 13.79 -9.56 -1.31
C VAL A 101 13.41 -10.65 -2.30
N LYS A 102 12.88 -11.77 -1.80
CA LYS A 102 12.45 -12.90 -2.63
C LYS A 102 10.97 -12.84 -3.01
N ARG A 103 10.25 -11.85 -2.51
CA ARG A 103 8.83 -11.65 -2.82
C ARG A 103 8.46 -10.20 -2.59
N ILE A 104 7.57 -9.70 -3.44
CA ILE A 104 6.82 -8.46 -3.21
C ILE A 104 5.36 -8.86 -3.20
N SER A 105 4.63 -8.50 -2.15
CA SER A 105 3.23 -8.86 -1.99
C SER A 105 2.35 -7.63 -1.83
N TRP A 106 1.11 -7.73 -2.28
CA TRP A 106 0.07 -6.72 -2.06
C TRP A 106 -1.30 -7.37 -2.17
N GLU A 107 -2.32 -6.62 -1.80
CA GLU A 107 -3.69 -7.04 -1.87
C GLU A 107 -4.44 -6.21 -2.90
N VAL A 108 -5.48 -6.77 -3.49
CA VAL A 108 -6.37 -6.09 -4.42
C VAL A 108 -7.79 -6.55 -4.16
N LEU A 109 -8.73 -5.61 -4.18
CA LEU A 109 -10.15 -5.95 -4.06
C LEU A 109 -10.58 -6.87 -5.19
N ASP A 110 -11.34 -7.90 -4.87
CA ASP A 110 -11.74 -8.93 -5.82
C ASP A 110 -12.59 -8.41 -6.99
N TRP A 111 -13.26 -7.27 -6.80
CA TRP A 111 -14.07 -6.61 -7.82
C TRP A 111 -13.28 -5.58 -8.67
N ASN A 112 -12.03 -5.28 -8.30
CA ASN A 112 -11.20 -4.28 -9.00
C ASN A 112 -10.53 -4.89 -10.24
N LYS A 113 -11.34 -5.18 -11.25
CA LYS A 113 -10.87 -5.85 -12.46
C LYS A 113 -9.76 -5.09 -13.21
N PRO A 114 -9.82 -3.77 -13.40
CA PRO A 114 -8.74 -3.07 -14.07
C PRO A 114 -7.38 -3.23 -13.37
N ALA A 115 -7.35 -3.14 -12.04
CA ALA A 115 -6.13 -3.35 -11.27
C ALA A 115 -5.64 -4.80 -11.36
N ILE A 116 -6.55 -5.77 -11.24
CA ILE A 116 -6.22 -7.19 -11.36
C ILE A 116 -5.59 -7.48 -12.71
N ASP A 117 -6.19 -7.00 -13.80
CA ASP A 117 -5.67 -7.20 -15.15
C ASP A 117 -4.30 -6.52 -15.32
N PHE A 118 -4.13 -5.32 -14.77
CA PHE A 118 -2.86 -4.61 -14.76
C PHE A 118 -1.77 -5.43 -14.09
N TYR A 119 -2.03 -5.96 -12.90
CA TYR A 119 -1.04 -6.75 -12.15
C TYR A 119 -0.73 -8.08 -12.86
N LYS A 120 -1.72 -8.76 -13.39
CA LYS A 120 -1.50 -10.00 -14.17
C LYS A 120 -0.64 -9.75 -15.41
N ASN A 121 -0.87 -8.64 -16.10
CA ASN A 121 -0.06 -8.25 -17.26
C ASN A 121 1.39 -7.94 -16.89
N LYS A 122 1.67 -7.60 -15.65
CA LYS A 122 3.01 -7.38 -15.12
C LYS A 122 3.67 -8.67 -14.60
N GLY A 123 3.01 -9.80 -14.70
CA GLY A 123 3.53 -11.10 -14.27
C GLY A 123 3.22 -11.46 -12.82
N ALA A 124 2.37 -10.69 -12.14
CA ALA A 124 1.96 -11.00 -10.77
C ALA A 124 1.01 -12.22 -10.75
N LEU A 125 1.12 -13.01 -9.70
CA LEU A 125 0.29 -14.18 -9.46
C LEU A 125 -0.79 -13.84 -8.43
N LEU A 126 -2.06 -13.99 -8.83
CA LEU A 126 -3.20 -13.75 -7.97
C LEU A 126 -3.56 -15.02 -7.21
N LEU A 127 -3.46 -14.99 -5.88
CA LEU A 127 -3.76 -16.15 -5.02
C LEU A 127 -5.17 -16.00 -4.44
N ARG A 128 -6.10 -16.86 -4.89
CA ARG A 128 -7.52 -16.80 -4.49
C ARG A 128 -7.88 -17.76 -3.35
N ASP A 129 -6.94 -18.59 -2.93
CA ASP A 129 -7.15 -19.62 -1.90
C ASP A 129 -6.79 -19.14 -0.48
N TRP A 130 -6.48 -17.85 -0.33
CA TRP A 130 -6.20 -17.21 0.96
C TRP A 130 -7.26 -16.16 1.26
N ASP A 131 -7.73 -16.14 2.49
CA ASP A 131 -8.61 -15.09 3.00
C ASP A 131 -7.84 -14.14 3.92
N VAL A 132 -8.20 -12.87 3.88
CA VAL A 132 -7.69 -11.87 4.81
C VAL A 132 -8.52 -11.93 6.09
N VAL A 133 -7.85 -11.98 7.25
CA VAL A 133 -8.51 -12.06 8.55
C VAL A 133 -8.07 -10.87 9.39
N HIS A 134 -9.03 -10.09 9.88
CA HIS A 134 -8.77 -8.95 10.76
C HIS A 134 -9.41 -9.18 12.12
N LEU A 135 -8.74 -8.74 13.15
CA LEU A 135 -9.30 -8.55 14.50
C LEU A 135 -9.10 -7.06 14.80
N ASP A 136 -10.17 -6.29 14.70
CA ASP A 136 -10.12 -4.85 14.90
C ASP A 136 -9.96 -4.47 16.38
N GLU A 137 -9.86 -3.17 16.67
CA GLU A 137 -9.66 -2.67 18.04
C GLU A 137 -10.72 -3.21 18.99
N GLN A 138 -12.00 -3.16 18.62
CA GLN A 138 -13.08 -3.69 19.44
C GLN A 138 -12.98 -5.21 19.59
N GLY A 139 -12.64 -5.90 18.51
CA GLY A 139 -12.42 -7.35 18.53
C GLY A 139 -11.29 -7.76 19.47
N ILE A 140 -10.20 -6.99 19.50
CA ILE A 140 -9.09 -7.22 20.44
C ILE A 140 -9.57 -7.09 21.87
N GLN A 141 -10.31 -6.03 22.20
CA GLN A 141 -10.85 -5.84 23.56
C GLN A 141 -11.82 -6.96 23.96
N ASN A 142 -12.72 -7.33 23.05
CA ASN A 142 -13.68 -8.42 23.31
C ASN A 142 -12.97 -9.76 23.55
N TYR A 143 -11.91 -10.03 22.77
CA TYR A 143 -11.11 -11.24 22.94
C TYR A 143 -10.46 -11.27 24.33
N LEU A 144 -9.81 -10.16 24.72
CA LEU A 144 -9.15 -10.06 26.03
C LEU A 144 -10.12 -10.21 27.19
N ASN A 145 -11.35 -9.73 27.05
CA ASN A 145 -12.37 -9.82 28.08
C ASN A 145 -12.89 -11.26 28.27
N ASN A 146 -12.59 -12.19 27.36
CA ASN A 146 -13.08 -13.56 27.37
C ASN A 146 -11.99 -14.62 27.63
N ILE A 147 -10.77 -14.20 27.97
CA ILE A 147 -9.69 -15.13 28.32
C ILE A 147 -9.45 -15.25 29.82
#